data_898a6330a73bb816a01ac9e2e6bce75f
#
_entry.id   898a6330a73bb816a01ac9e2e6bce75f
#
_cell.length_a   1.000
_cell.length_b   1.000
_cell.length_c   1.000
_cell.angle_alpha   90.00
_cell.angle_beta   90.00
_cell.angle_gamma   90.00
#
_symmetry.space_group_name_H-M   'P 1'
#
loop_
_entity.id
_entity.type
_entity.pdbx_description
1 polymer ?
#
loop_
_entity_poly.entity_id
_entity_poly.type
_entity_poly.pdbx_seq_one_letter_code
_entity_poly.pdbx_strand_id
1 'polypeptide(L)'
;MRGKIDCFLPCDDLSTSKELLQELERSKTVQHVNLLVTAEMAAENCTQTIVDNVTSTKSMLDIARQAEAEYVLLSLKPTKMQLGYYALERMLRVAHDSDAAMVYSDHYTIADGKTTKHPVIDYQWGSLRDDFDFGQVVLIKTDLMKEWAESAPVDYKFAGFYDLRLF
;
A
#
# COMPACT_ATOMS: atom_id res chain seq x y z
N MET A 1 -2.20 22.08 -5.63
CA MET A 1 -3.14 21.13 -4.98
C MET A 1 -2.25 20.08 -4.35
N ARG A 2 -2.30 19.85 -3.03
CA ARG A 2 -1.51 18.78 -2.37
C ARG A 2 -1.98 17.43 -2.93
N GLY A 3 -1.05 16.49 -3.09
CA GLY A 3 -1.38 15.10 -3.42
C GLY A 3 -2.27 14.51 -2.32
N LYS A 4 -3.03 13.47 -2.67
CA LYS A 4 -3.97 12.83 -1.74
C LYS A 4 -3.48 11.48 -1.22
N ILE A 5 -2.33 11.02 -1.71
CA ILE A 5 -1.78 9.69 -1.44
C ILE A 5 -0.33 9.80 -0.99
N ASP A 6 -0.02 9.20 0.13
CA ASP A 6 1.34 8.82 0.52
C ASP A 6 1.56 7.34 0.16
N CYS A 7 2.59 7.07 -0.64
CA CYS A 7 2.91 5.72 -1.10
C CYS A 7 3.97 5.08 -0.21
N PHE A 8 3.70 3.88 0.29
CA PHE A 8 4.65 3.06 1.05
C PHE A 8 4.92 1.76 0.30
N LEU A 9 6.15 1.61 -0.19
CA LEU A 9 6.53 0.58 -1.13
C LEU A 9 7.69 -0.24 -0.60
N PRO A 10 7.53 -1.56 -0.38
CA PRO A 10 8.66 -2.43 -0.11
C PRO A 10 9.65 -2.41 -1.27
N CYS A 11 10.93 -2.26 -0.97
CA CYS A 11 11.98 -2.21 -1.98
C CYS A 11 13.21 -2.98 -1.53
N ASP A 12 13.52 -4.07 -2.22
CA ASP A 12 14.75 -4.84 -2.03
C ASP A 12 15.83 -4.43 -3.04
N ASP A 13 15.41 -3.92 -4.21
CA ASP A 13 16.29 -3.47 -5.29
C ASP A 13 15.65 -2.29 -6.03
N LEU A 14 16.35 -1.16 -6.03
CA LEU A 14 15.91 0.06 -6.72
C LEU A 14 15.73 -0.12 -8.22
N SER A 15 16.50 -1.02 -8.86
CA SER A 15 16.38 -1.25 -10.30
C SER A 15 15.01 -1.79 -10.69
N THR A 16 14.39 -2.60 -9.84
CA THR A 16 13.05 -3.16 -10.06
C THR A 16 11.94 -2.15 -9.83
N SER A 17 12.16 -1.17 -8.97
CA SER A 17 11.17 -0.14 -8.60
C SER A 17 11.28 1.14 -9.43
N LYS A 18 12.34 1.32 -10.22
CA LYS A 18 12.67 2.58 -10.90
C LYS A 18 11.55 3.14 -11.77
N GLU A 19 10.92 2.28 -12.58
CA GLU A 19 9.84 2.71 -13.49
C GLU A 19 8.62 3.21 -12.69
N LEU A 20 8.25 2.45 -11.63
CA LEU A 20 7.15 2.81 -10.74
C LEU A 20 7.44 4.13 -10.00
N LEU A 21 8.65 4.30 -9.46
CA LEU A 21 9.04 5.52 -8.75
C LEU A 21 8.92 6.75 -9.66
N GLN A 22 9.40 6.66 -10.91
CA GLN A 22 9.26 7.74 -11.88
C GLN A 22 7.80 8.06 -12.24
N GLU A 23 6.94 7.03 -12.29
CA GLU A 23 5.51 7.21 -12.52
C GLU A 23 4.84 7.93 -11.35
N LEU A 24 5.12 7.50 -10.13
CA LEU A 24 4.60 8.11 -8.90
C LEU A 24 5.07 9.55 -8.71
N GLU A 25 6.34 9.85 -8.99
CA GLU A 25 6.90 11.20 -8.92
C GLU A 25 6.19 12.19 -9.88
N ARG A 26 5.76 11.71 -11.04
CA ARG A 26 5.02 12.52 -12.01
C ARG A 26 3.54 12.65 -11.70
N SER A 27 3.02 11.82 -10.80
CA SER A 27 1.59 11.82 -10.48
C SER A 27 1.21 13.04 -9.63
N LYS A 28 0.14 13.71 -10.03
CA LYS A 28 -0.42 14.83 -9.26
C LYS A 28 -1.22 14.40 -8.04
N THR A 29 -1.54 13.11 -7.94
CA THR A 29 -2.29 12.53 -6.83
C THR A 29 -1.39 12.07 -5.69
N VAL A 30 -0.11 11.81 -5.96
CA VAL A 30 0.89 11.40 -4.96
C VAL A 30 1.49 12.62 -4.28
N GLN A 31 1.59 12.57 -2.96
CA GLN A 31 2.21 13.60 -2.12
C GLN A 31 3.64 13.22 -1.76
N HIS A 32 3.83 12.02 -1.21
CA HIS A 32 5.14 11.49 -0.84
C HIS A 32 5.28 10.02 -1.27
N VAL A 33 6.52 9.61 -1.50
CA VAL A 33 6.89 8.20 -1.70
C VAL A 33 7.89 7.81 -0.62
N ASN A 34 7.56 6.76 0.13
CA ASN A 34 8.41 6.18 1.17
C ASN A 34 8.73 4.74 0.79
N LEU A 35 10.01 4.39 0.79
CA LEU A 35 10.46 3.03 0.58
C LEU A 35 10.59 2.30 1.92
N LEU A 36 9.96 1.14 2.02
CA LEU A 36 10.11 0.22 3.13
C LEU A 36 11.27 -0.71 2.81
N VAL A 37 12.37 -0.54 3.50
CA VAL A 37 13.65 -1.20 3.17
C VAL A 37 14.19 -1.97 4.37
N THR A 38 14.97 -3.03 4.14
CA THR A 38 15.66 -3.77 5.21
C THR A 38 17.00 -3.12 5.59
N ALA A 39 17.57 -2.32 4.68
CA ALA A 39 18.77 -1.51 4.90
C ALA A 39 18.70 -0.25 4.01
N GLU A 40 19.37 0.82 4.43
CA GLU A 40 19.42 2.05 3.65
C GLU A 40 19.95 1.83 2.23
N MET A 41 19.33 2.50 1.28
CA MET A 41 19.68 2.48 -0.15
C MET A 41 19.97 3.90 -0.64
N ALA A 42 20.79 4.02 -1.67
CA ALA A 42 21.02 5.31 -2.36
C ALA A 42 19.84 5.63 -3.29
N ALA A 43 18.71 6.07 -2.73
CA ALA A 43 17.51 6.44 -3.47
C ALA A 43 17.31 7.97 -3.43
N GLU A 44 16.96 8.53 -4.59
CA GLU A 44 16.67 9.96 -4.74
C GLU A 44 15.16 10.21 -4.73
N ASN A 45 14.75 11.39 -4.26
CA ASN A 45 13.36 11.87 -4.26
C ASN A 45 12.33 11.00 -3.51
N CYS A 46 12.79 10.14 -2.59
CA CYS A 46 11.92 9.36 -1.72
C CYS A 46 12.50 9.26 -0.32
N THR A 47 11.64 9.14 0.67
CA THR A 47 12.04 8.82 2.05
C THR A 47 12.19 7.32 2.21
N GLN A 48 12.86 6.88 3.27
CA GLN A 48 13.06 5.46 3.57
C GLN A 48 12.70 5.16 5.01
N THR A 49 12.05 4.02 5.22
CA THR A 49 11.77 3.49 6.55
C THR A 49 12.35 2.08 6.65
N ILE A 50 13.23 1.87 7.63
CA ILE A 50 13.84 0.55 7.86
C ILE A 50 12.81 -0.32 8.57
N VAL A 51 12.48 -1.46 7.95
CA VAL A 51 11.50 -2.43 8.44
C VAL A 51 12.10 -3.84 8.43
N ASP A 52 11.81 -4.62 9.47
CA ASP A 52 12.16 -6.05 9.48
C ASP A 52 11.16 -6.89 8.68
N ASN A 53 9.92 -6.48 8.69
CA ASN A 53 8.82 -7.11 7.94
C ASN A 53 7.74 -6.09 7.63
N VAL A 54 7.36 -5.98 6.36
CA VAL A 54 6.36 -5.01 5.88
C VAL A 54 5.02 -5.15 6.60
N THR A 55 4.59 -6.39 6.87
CA THR A 55 3.27 -6.67 7.46
C THR A 55 3.26 -6.74 8.99
N SER A 56 4.37 -6.38 9.67
CA SER A 56 4.43 -6.32 11.13
C SER A 56 3.60 -5.17 11.70
N THR A 57 3.15 -5.30 12.94
CA THR A 57 2.51 -4.18 13.67
C THR A 57 3.42 -2.96 13.74
N LYS A 58 4.71 -3.17 14.01
CA LYS A 58 5.69 -2.07 14.05
C LYS A 58 5.72 -1.29 12.73
N SER A 59 5.80 -1.98 11.59
CA SER A 59 5.80 -1.33 10.27
C SER A 59 4.50 -0.57 10.00
N MET A 60 3.33 -1.15 10.34
CA MET A 60 2.05 -0.45 10.20
C MET A 60 1.97 0.80 11.08
N LEU A 61 2.49 0.73 12.32
CA LEU A 61 2.57 1.89 13.22
C LEU A 61 3.51 2.98 12.67
N ASP A 62 4.65 2.61 12.10
CA ASP A 62 5.60 3.55 11.50
C ASP A 62 5.01 4.22 10.26
N ILE A 63 4.25 3.49 9.43
CA ILE A 63 3.49 4.04 8.30
C ILE A 63 2.43 5.02 8.80
N ALA A 64 1.61 4.63 9.79
CA ALA A 64 0.55 5.48 10.33
C ALA A 64 1.09 6.81 10.89
N ARG A 65 2.28 6.79 11.54
CA ARG A 65 2.94 7.98 12.08
C ARG A 65 3.47 8.92 10.99
N GLN A 66 3.94 8.37 9.88
CA GLN A 66 4.58 9.14 8.79
C GLN A 66 3.57 9.63 7.76
N ALA A 67 2.40 9.00 7.66
CA ALA A 67 1.38 9.36 6.69
C ALA A 67 0.77 10.74 7.00
N GLU A 68 0.80 11.63 6.01
CA GLU A 68 0.27 13.00 6.08
C GLU A 68 -0.85 13.24 5.06
N ALA A 69 -0.87 12.48 3.95
CA ALA A 69 -1.90 12.58 2.94
C ALA A 69 -3.22 11.96 3.42
N GLU A 70 -4.30 12.19 2.69
CA GLU A 70 -5.64 11.69 2.99
C GLU A 70 -5.71 10.14 2.97
N TYR A 71 -4.90 9.53 2.08
CA TYR A 71 -4.83 8.08 1.89
C TYR A 71 -3.39 7.59 1.88
N VAL A 72 -3.21 6.37 2.33
CA VAL A 72 -1.99 5.57 2.20
C VAL A 72 -2.17 4.55 1.08
N LEU A 73 -1.29 4.54 0.08
CA LEU A 73 -1.13 3.43 -0.85
C LEU A 73 -0.04 2.51 -0.31
N LEU A 74 -0.42 1.32 0.09
CA LEU A 74 0.49 0.31 0.62
C LEU A 74 0.66 -0.83 -0.38
N SER A 75 1.90 -1.11 -0.79
CA SER A 75 2.26 -2.37 -1.43
C SER A 75 2.70 -3.39 -0.37
N LEU A 76 2.25 -4.63 -0.51
CA LEU A 76 2.49 -5.68 0.50
C LEU A 76 3.75 -6.50 0.22
N LYS A 77 4.31 -6.42 -1.00
CA LYS A 77 5.46 -7.22 -1.42
C LYS A 77 6.42 -6.42 -2.29
N PRO A 78 7.74 -6.67 -2.21
CA PRO A 78 8.74 -6.04 -3.06
C PRO A 78 8.74 -6.70 -4.44
N THR A 79 7.79 -6.34 -5.29
CA THR A 79 7.69 -6.87 -6.66
C THR A 79 7.77 -5.77 -7.69
N LYS A 80 8.34 -6.08 -8.87
CA LYS A 80 8.23 -5.17 -10.01
C LYS A 80 6.75 -4.96 -10.32
N MET A 81 6.32 -3.71 -10.27
CA MET A 81 4.91 -3.34 -10.44
C MET A 81 4.79 -2.21 -11.46
N GLN A 82 3.71 -2.24 -12.22
CA GLN A 82 3.30 -1.18 -13.10
C GLN A 82 1.84 -0.86 -12.82
N LEU A 83 1.53 0.42 -12.64
CA LEU A 83 0.15 0.84 -12.43
C LEU A 83 -0.63 0.80 -13.74
N GLY A 84 -1.90 0.45 -13.65
CA GLY A 84 -2.82 0.57 -14.77
C GLY A 84 -3.14 2.04 -15.07
N TYR A 85 -3.66 2.29 -16.27
CA TYR A 85 -4.03 3.65 -16.69
C TYR A 85 -5.06 4.27 -15.74
N TYR A 86 -4.74 5.44 -15.19
CA TYR A 86 -5.52 6.13 -14.15
C TYR A 86 -5.83 5.28 -12.91
N ALA A 87 -4.97 4.33 -12.54
CA ALA A 87 -5.24 3.43 -11.42
C ALA A 87 -5.45 4.19 -10.10
N LEU A 88 -4.56 5.12 -9.77
CA LEU A 88 -4.63 5.89 -8.52
C LEU A 88 -5.87 6.78 -8.46
N GLU A 89 -6.18 7.47 -9.55
CA GLU A 89 -7.37 8.33 -9.64
C GLU A 89 -8.66 7.52 -9.52
N ARG A 90 -8.68 6.31 -10.08
CA ARG A 90 -9.84 5.42 -9.97
C ARG A 90 -10.00 4.89 -8.54
N MET A 91 -8.92 4.46 -7.89
CA MET A 91 -8.97 4.02 -6.50
C MET A 91 -9.44 5.15 -5.57
N LEU A 92 -8.91 6.37 -5.74
CA LEU A 92 -9.36 7.55 -4.99
C LEU A 92 -10.85 7.85 -5.21
N ARG A 93 -11.31 7.77 -6.46
CA ARG A 93 -12.72 8.00 -6.78
C ARG A 93 -13.61 6.97 -6.09
N VAL A 94 -13.24 5.68 -6.17
CA VAL A 94 -13.98 4.61 -5.49
C VAL A 94 -14.01 4.85 -3.98
N ALA A 95 -12.86 5.15 -3.37
CA ALA A 95 -12.79 5.45 -1.94
C ALA A 95 -13.71 6.62 -1.54
N HIS A 96 -13.73 7.67 -2.34
CA HIS A 96 -14.52 8.87 -2.09
C HIS A 96 -16.03 8.63 -2.29
N ASP A 97 -16.40 7.97 -3.40
CA ASP A 97 -17.80 7.76 -3.77
C ASP A 97 -18.50 6.74 -2.86
N SER A 98 -17.76 5.78 -2.32
CA SER A 98 -18.29 4.72 -1.43
C SER A 98 -18.01 4.97 0.06
N ASP A 99 -17.25 6.02 0.41
CA ASP A 99 -16.75 6.26 1.76
C ASP A 99 -15.97 5.05 2.34
N ALA A 100 -15.34 4.26 1.47
CA ALA A 100 -14.64 3.06 1.88
C ALA A 100 -13.39 3.39 2.69
N ALA A 101 -13.18 2.66 3.77
CA ALA A 101 -11.98 2.75 4.60
C ALA A 101 -10.76 2.12 3.89
N MET A 102 -10.99 1.08 3.07
CA MET A 102 -9.97 0.41 2.29
C MET A 102 -10.48 0.11 0.87
N VAL A 103 -9.65 0.34 -0.13
CA VAL A 103 -9.90 0.00 -1.54
C VAL A 103 -8.79 -0.89 -2.05
N TYR A 104 -9.16 -1.92 -2.78
CA TYR A 104 -8.26 -2.87 -3.44
C TYR A 104 -8.72 -3.14 -4.86
N SER A 105 -7.90 -3.78 -5.68
CA SER A 105 -8.23 -3.99 -7.09
C SER A 105 -7.70 -5.30 -7.64
N ASP A 106 -8.34 -5.76 -8.72
CA ASP A 106 -7.79 -6.80 -9.57
C ASP A 106 -6.36 -6.45 -10.02
N HIS A 107 -5.57 -7.47 -10.28
CA HIS A 107 -4.24 -7.31 -10.84
C HIS A 107 -3.91 -8.41 -11.86
N TYR A 108 -2.85 -8.17 -12.60
CA TYR A 108 -2.27 -9.13 -13.52
C TYR A 108 -0.86 -9.48 -13.08
N THR A 109 -0.50 -10.75 -13.13
CA THR A 109 0.89 -11.19 -13.02
C THR A 109 1.43 -11.51 -14.40
N ILE A 110 2.61 -10.99 -14.71
CA ILE A 110 3.34 -11.27 -15.95
C ILE A 110 4.59 -12.07 -15.58
N ALA A 111 4.62 -13.33 -15.95
CA ALA A 111 5.75 -14.22 -15.75
C ALA A 111 5.99 -15.06 -17.02
N ASP A 112 7.25 -15.18 -17.44
CA ASP A 112 7.65 -15.95 -18.62
C ASP A 112 6.86 -15.61 -19.90
N GLY A 113 6.56 -14.33 -20.09
CA GLY A 113 5.77 -13.83 -21.23
C GLY A 113 4.26 -14.18 -21.16
N LYS A 114 3.80 -14.83 -20.08
CA LYS A 114 2.40 -15.15 -19.86
C LYS A 114 1.75 -14.17 -18.89
N THR A 115 0.59 -13.68 -19.26
CA THR A 115 -0.25 -12.83 -18.38
C THR A 115 -1.31 -13.68 -17.70
N THR A 116 -1.36 -13.66 -16.38
CA THR A 116 -2.38 -14.33 -15.57
C THR A 116 -3.21 -13.28 -14.85
N LYS A 117 -4.54 -13.41 -14.93
CA LYS A 117 -5.49 -12.53 -14.23
C LYS A 117 -5.67 -13.02 -12.80
N HIS A 118 -5.68 -12.08 -11.87
CA HIS A 118 -6.04 -12.30 -10.47
C HIS A 118 -7.22 -11.39 -10.12
N PRO A 119 -8.46 -11.85 -10.42
CA PRO A 119 -9.64 -11.12 -10.01
C PRO A 119 -9.77 -11.24 -8.48
N VAL A 120 -10.06 -10.12 -7.84
CA VAL A 120 -10.45 -10.09 -6.43
C VAL A 120 -11.98 -10.15 -6.35
N ILE A 121 -12.50 -10.65 -5.24
CA ILE A 121 -13.95 -10.68 -5.00
C ILE A 121 -14.36 -9.45 -4.19
N ASP A 122 -15.60 -9.00 -4.39
CA ASP A 122 -16.16 -7.93 -3.61
C ASP A 122 -16.25 -8.34 -2.13
N TYR A 123 -15.85 -7.42 -1.26
CA TYR A 123 -16.01 -7.62 0.17
C TYR A 123 -17.49 -7.66 0.54
N GLN A 124 -17.88 -8.65 1.31
CA GLN A 124 -19.21 -8.77 1.89
C GLN A 124 -19.08 -8.79 3.42
N TRP A 125 -19.91 -8.03 4.10
CA TRP A 125 -19.90 -7.96 5.56
C TRP A 125 -20.00 -9.36 6.19
N GLY A 126 -19.07 -9.67 7.08
CA GLY A 126 -18.99 -10.98 7.76
C GLY A 126 -18.36 -12.10 6.94
N SER A 127 -17.90 -11.83 5.71
CA SER A 127 -17.26 -12.85 4.84
C SER A 127 -15.73 -12.79 4.83
N LEU A 128 -15.13 -11.93 5.64
CA LEU A 128 -13.67 -11.80 5.70
C LEU A 128 -13.04 -13.06 6.28
N ARG A 129 -12.39 -13.83 5.44
CA ARG A 129 -11.65 -15.03 5.80
C ARG A 129 -10.17 -14.71 6.00
N ASP A 130 -9.44 -15.59 6.68
CA ASP A 130 -8.00 -15.44 6.90
C ASP A 130 -7.21 -15.41 5.58
N ASP A 131 -7.70 -16.15 4.58
CA ASP A 131 -7.12 -16.28 3.24
C ASP A 131 -7.69 -15.27 2.22
N PHE A 132 -8.46 -14.26 2.65
CA PHE A 132 -8.99 -13.25 1.74
C PHE A 132 -7.86 -12.45 1.10
N ASP A 133 -7.78 -12.51 -0.24
CA ASP A 133 -6.75 -11.82 -1.02
C ASP A 133 -7.23 -10.42 -1.40
N PHE A 134 -6.60 -9.39 -0.82
CA PHE A 134 -6.78 -7.99 -1.20
C PHE A 134 -5.90 -7.56 -2.39
N GLY A 135 -5.19 -8.49 -3.01
CA GLY A 135 -4.20 -8.19 -4.03
C GLY A 135 -2.89 -7.66 -3.47
N GLN A 136 -2.07 -7.11 -4.36
CA GLN A 136 -0.72 -6.64 -4.02
C GLN A 136 -0.70 -5.22 -3.44
N VAL A 137 -1.73 -4.42 -3.74
CA VAL A 137 -1.79 -3.00 -3.41
C VAL A 137 -3.13 -2.67 -2.80
N VAL A 138 -3.10 -1.96 -1.70
CA VAL A 138 -4.30 -1.46 -1.02
C VAL A 138 -4.19 0.06 -0.81
N LEU A 139 -5.30 0.75 -0.96
CA LEU A 139 -5.46 2.16 -0.60
C LEU A 139 -6.28 2.24 0.69
N ILE A 140 -5.74 2.88 1.72
CA ILE A 140 -6.32 2.91 3.06
C ILE A 140 -6.49 4.37 3.50
N LYS A 141 -7.61 4.73 4.12
CA LYS A 141 -7.76 6.04 4.77
C LYS A 141 -6.70 6.21 5.86
N THR A 142 -5.96 7.30 5.80
CA THR A 142 -4.91 7.62 6.79
C THR A 142 -5.48 7.75 8.19
N ASP A 143 -6.66 8.36 8.33
CA ASP A 143 -7.29 8.52 9.64
C ASP A 143 -7.63 7.17 10.27
N LEU A 144 -8.11 6.19 9.49
CA LEU A 144 -8.32 4.82 9.98
C LEU A 144 -7.03 4.18 10.49
N MET A 145 -5.93 4.31 9.74
CA MET A 145 -4.64 3.75 10.18
C MET A 145 -4.16 4.40 11.50
N LYS A 146 -4.39 5.70 11.67
CA LYS A 146 -4.04 6.43 12.90
C LYS A 146 -4.91 6.00 14.06
N GLU A 147 -6.21 5.86 13.85
CA GLU A 147 -7.16 5.39 14.85
C GLU A 147 -6.81 3.95 15.31
N TRP A 148 -6.48 3.06 14.36
CA TRP A 148 -5.97 1.73 14.69
C TRP A 148 -4.67 1.81 15.50
N ALA A 149 -3.74 2.68 15.12
CA ALA A 149 -2.47 2.84 15.85
C ALA A 149 -2.68 3.35 17.29
N GLU A 150 -3.67 4.19 17.51
CA GLU A 150 -4.06 4.70 18.84
C GLU A 150 -4.77 3.64 19.70
N SER A 151 -5.36 2.62 19.10
CA SER A 151 -6.00 1.50 19.82
C SER A 151 -5.01 0.58 20.54
N ALA A 152 -3.69 0.86 20.44
CA ALA A 152 -2.61 0.05 21.00
C ALA A 152 -2.66 -1.42 20.54
N PRO A 153 -2.56 -1.67 19.22
CA PRO A 153 -2.68 -3.01 18.66
C PRO A 153 -1.61 -3.96 19.21
N VAL A 154 -1.93 -5.24 19.21
CA VAL A 154 -1.00 -6.30 19.63
C VAL A 154 0.22 -6.32 18.72
N ASP A 155 1.42 -6.49 19.31
CA ASP A 155 2.67 -6.55 18.54
C ASP A 155 2.84 -7.91 17.85
N TYR A 156 2.45 -7.95 16.58
CA TYR A 156 2.60 -9.12 15.71
C TYR A 156 3.79 -8.93 14.77
N LYS A 157 4.66 -9.92 14.71
CA LYS A 157 5.80 -9.91 13.79
C LYS A 157 5.39 -9.97 12.32
N PHE A 158 4.27 -10.64 12.00
CA PHE A 158 3.84 -10.91 10.62
C PHE A 158 2.36 -10.58 10.36
N ALA A 159 1.58 -10.27 11.38
CA ALA A 159 0.13 -10.14 11.29
C ALA A 159 -0.40 -8.73 11.60
N GLY A 160 0.45 -7.71 11.60
CA GLY A 160 0.02 -6.33 11.85
C GLY A 160 -0.92 -5.80 10.79
N PHE A 161 -0.64 -6.08 9.50
CA PHE A 161 -1.57 -5.75 8.43
C PHE A 161 -2.89 -6.56 8.54
N TYR A 162 -2.81 -7.82 8.97
CA TYR A 162 -4.00 -8.63 9.22
C TYR A 162 -4.87 -8.03 10.31
N ASP A 163 -4.27 -7.58 11.40
CA ASP A 163 -4.96 -6.92 12.51
C ASP A 163 -5.61 -5.59 12.07
N LEU A 164 -4.85 -4.74 11.35
CA LEU A 164 -5.37 -3.49 10.78
C LEU A 164 -6.60 -3.70 9.87
N ARG A 165 -6.61 -4.74 9.05
CA ARG A 165 -7.74 -4.99 8.14
C ARG A 165 -9.00 -5.52 8.81
N LEU A 166 -8.89 -5.96 10.07
CA LEU A 166 -10.03 -6.41 10.88
C LEU A 166 -10.61 -5.29 11.75
N PHE A 167 -9.86 -4.19 11.91
CA PHE A 167 -10.24 -3.01 12.66
C PHE A 167 -11.27 -2.17 11.90
#